data_24ad593539dc06206a55f7d59367cafd
#
_entry.id   24ad593539dc06206a55f7d59367cafd
#
_cell.length_a   1.000
_cell.length_b   1.000
_cell.length_c   1.000
_cell.angle_alpha   90.00
_cell.angle_beta   90.00
_cell.angle_gamma   90.00
#
_symmetry.space_group_name_H-M   'P 1'
#
loop_
_entity.id
_entity.type
_entity.pdbx_description
1 polymer ?
#
loop_
_entity_poly.entity_id
_entity_poly.type
_entity_poly.pdbx_seq_one_letter_code
_entity_poly.pdbx_strand_id
1 'polypeptide(L)'
;MNVAHSPLLPDEFEGREKLVVLAPHPDDESLGCGALLARAFAGAGAHVICLTDGSASHPGSRQWTPERLARQRRAEMVAAISCLGGTPRDLTWLGMADSLLYQADATEVAARLEQLIEDHGTRHVFVPAAEDHHEDHQAAARFAGALRSRRPEWSFYSYPVWCRWDDPEFPQTVACHAPVSVPPGGLRDRKRAAIHAHRSQTGHIVTDDPSGFTLPPGFMEKFVTEDEIFWRMP
;
A
#
# COMPACT_ATOMS: atom_id res chain seq x y z
N MET A 1 11.03 -31.60 -22.92
CA MET A 1 10.62 -30.22 -22.57
C MET A 1 10.78 -30.06 -21.07
N ASN A 2 11.84 -29.37 -20.63
CA ASN A 2 12.00 -29.04 -19.20
C ASN A 2 11.01 -27.93 -18.89
N VAL A 3 9.94 -28.24 -18.16
CA VAL A 3 9.09 -27.24 -17.51
C VAL A 3 9.97 -26.68 -16.38
N ALA A 4 10.53 -25.50 -16.62
CA ALA A 4 11.18 -24.75 -15.55
C ALA A 4 10.10 -24.51 -14.49
N HIS A 5 10.21 -25.20 -13.35
CA HIS A 5 9.39 -24.91 -12.18
C HIS A 5 9.77 -23.49 -11.75
N SER A 6 8.85 -22.54 -11.90
CA SER A 6 8.95 -21.26 -11.19
C SER A 6 9.15 -21.59 -9.72
N PRO A 7 10.12 -20.97 -9.05
CA PRO A 7 10.30 -21.19 -7.62
C PRO A 7 8.97 -20.89 -6.92
N LEU A 8 8.56 -21.77 -6.00
CA LEU A 8 7.35 -21.55 -5.19
C LEU A 8 7.56 -20.25 -4.41
N LEU A 9 6.54 -19.40 -4.44
CA LEU A 9 6.55 -18.20 -3.62
C LEU A 9 6.49 -18.58 -2.13
N PRO A 10 7.10 -17.81 -1.23
CA PRO A 10 6.91 -17.97 0.20
C PRO A 10 5.43 -17.93 0.61
N ASP A 11 5.07 -18.61 1.69
CA ASP A 11 3.68 -18.82 2.11
C ASP A 11 2.90 -17.51 2.33
N GLU A 12 3.56 -16.45 2.83
CA GLU A 12 2.97 -15.13 3.00
C GLU A 12 2.54 -14.49 1.66
N PHE A 13 3.24 -14.77 0.56
CA PHE A 13 2.89 -14.28 -0.79
C PHE A 13 1.84 -15.14 -1.48
N GLU A 14 1.66 -16.38 -1.02
CA GLU A 14 0.62 -17.30 -1.50
C GLU A 14 -0.71 -17.17 -0.73
N GLY A 15 -0.77 -16.28 0.27
CA GLY A 15 -1.94 -16.09 1.11
C GLY A 15 -2.16 -17.20 2.14
N ARG A 16 -1.12 -17.97 2.46
CA ARG A 16 -1.18 -19.05 3.46
C ARG A 16 -0.89 -18.57 4.87
N GLU A 17 -0.31 -17.38 5.00
CA GLU A 17 -0.09 -16.70 6.27
C GLU A 17 -0.80 -15.35 6.29
N LYS A 18 -1.22 -14.92 7.49
CA LYS A 18 -1.79 -13.59 7.69
C LYS A 18 -0.74 -12.53 7.44
N LEU A 19 -1.16 -11.38 6.92
CA LEU A 19 -0.27 -10.25 6.69
C LEU A 19 -0.94 -8.91 7.01
N VAL A 20 -0.11 -7.90 7.22
CA VAL A 20 -0.54 -6.50 7.34
C VAL A 20 0.13 -5.66 6.28
N VAL A 21 -0.63 -4.77 5.66
CA VAL A 21 -0.13 -3.73 4.75
C VAL A 21 -0.27 -2.38 5.43
N LEU A 22 0.83 -1.65 5.56
CA LEU A 22 0.84 -0.25 5.97
C LEU A 22 0.71 0.61 4.71
N ALA A 23 -0.37 1.35 4.57
CA ALA A 23 -0.62 2.27 3.46
C ALA A 23 -0.51 3.71 3.96
N PRO A 24 0.48 4.50 3.52
CA PRO A 24 0.53 5.93 3.82
C PRO A 24 -0.75 6.65 3.41
N HIS A 25 -1.22 6.42 2.19
CA HIS A 25 -2.40 7.05 1.65
C HIS A 25 -3.45 6.02 1.24
N PRO A 26 -4.72 6.42 1.17
CA PRO A 26 -5.79 5.55 0.65
C PRO A 26 -5.64 5.41 -0.87
N ASP A 27 -5.00 4.34 -1.33
CA ASP A 27 -4.74 3.84 -2.70
C ASP A 27 -3.44 3.02 -2.77
N ASP A 28 -2.46 3.28 -1.90
CA ASP A 28 -1.17 2.58 -1.89
C ASP A 28 -1.32 1.06 -1.73
N GLU A 29 -2.29 0.61 -0.91
CA GLU A 29 -2.57 -0.81 -0.69
C GLU A 29 -3.03 -1.51 -1.97
N SER A 30 -3.84 -0.81 -2.76
CA SER A 30 -4.37 -1.33 -4.03
C SER A 30 -3.31 -1.32 -5.13
N LEU A 31 -2.48 -0.29 -5.17
CA LEU A 31 -1.40 -0.13 -6.12
C LEU A 31 -0.28 -1.14 -5.87
N GLY A 32 0.34 -1.08 -4.70
CA GLY A 32 1.51 -1.88 -4.37
C GLY A 32 1.21 -3.34 -4.04
N CYS A 33 0.05 -3.63 -3.41
CA CYS A 33 -0.25 -4.90 -2.77
C CYS A 33 -1.62 -5.51 -3.17
N GLY A 34 -2.29 -5.02 -4.21
CA GLY A 34 -3.67 -5.44 -4.52
C GLY A 34 -3.83 -6.94 -4.81
N ALA A 35 -2.94 -7.55 -5.57
CA ALA A 35 -2.98 -8.99 -5.83
C ALA A 35 -2.56 -9.80 -4.61
N LEU A 36 -1.56 -9.35 -3.85
CA LEU A 36 -1.16 -9.92 -2.59
C LEU A 36 -2.33 -9.94 -1.58
N LEU A 37 -3.00 -8.79 -1.39
CA LEU A 37 -4.17 -8.67 -0.52
C LEU A 37 -5.31 -9.58 -0.97
N ALA A 38 -5.60 -9.65 -2.28
CA ALA A 38 -6.66 -10.52 -2.79
C ALA A 38 -6.38 -12.00 -2.54
N ARG A 39 -5.11 -12.44 -2.58
CA ARG A 39 -4.72 -13.81 -2.19
C ARG A 39 -4.89 -14.02 -0.69
N ALA A 40 -4.39 -13.10 0.10
CA ALA A 40 -4.46 -13.21 1.56
C ALA A 40 -5.91 -13.22 2.06
N PHE A 41 -6.80 -12.36 1.54
CA PHE A 41 -8.23 -12.37 1.88
C PHE A 41 -8.94 -13.66 1.46
N ALA A 42 -8.50 -14.31 0.38
CA ALA A 42 -9.02 -15.62 -0.01
C ALA A 42 -8.44 -16.79 0.82
N GLY A 43 -7.38 -16.56 1.57
CA GLY A 43 -6.66 -17.56 2.36
C GLY A 43 -6.67 -17.26 3.86
N ALA A 44 -5.48 -17.02 4.43
CA ALA A 44 -5.30 -16.84 5.87
C ALA A 44 -5.81 -15.50 6.42
N GLY A 45 -6.03 -14.50 5.56
CA GLY A 45 -6.48 -13.16 5.91
C GLY A 45 -5.39 -12.10 5.82
N ALA A 46 -5.84 -10.85 5.73
CA ALA A 46 -4.97 -9.68 5.74
C ALA A 46 -5.62 -8.55 6.51
N HIS A 47 -4.82 -7.57 6.88
CA HIS A 47 -5.30 -6.32 7.43
C HIS A 47 -4.56 -5.14 6.80
N VAL A 48 -5.26 -4.03 6.57
CA VAL A 48 -4.68 -2.80 6.06
C VAL A 48 -4.73 -1.74 7.14
N ILE A 49 -3.59 -1.11 7.40
CA ILE A 49 -3.49 0.05 8.29
C ILE A 49 -3.19 1.27 7.43
N CYS A 50 -4.20 2.12 7.23
CA CYS A 50 -4.03 3.41 6.55
C CYS A 50 -3.51 4.45 7.53
N LEU A 51 -2.38 5.08 7.22
CA LEU A 51 -1.69 5.98 8.13
C LEU A 51 -2.32 7.38 8.10
N THR A 52 -2.48 7.97 6.92
CA THR A 52 -3.02 9.34 6.78
C THR A 52 -4.51 9.36 6.48
N ASP A 53 -5.09 10.54 6.53
CA ASP A 53 -6.47 10.79 6.14
C ASP A 53 -6.62 11.10 4.63
N GLY A 54 -5.52 11.27 3.90
CA GLY A 54 -5.49 11.55 2.48
C GLY A 54 -6.09 12.91 2.09
N SER A 55 -6.18 13.85 3.03
CA SER A 55 -6.91 15.11 2.85
C SER A 55 -6.17 16.18 2.05
N ALA A 56 -4.85 16.01 1.83
CA ALA A 56 -4.02 17.03 1.18
C ALA A 56 -3.93 16.90 -0.35
N SER A 57 -4.57 15.90 -0.96
CA SER A 57 -4.43 15.64 -2.40
C SER A 57 -5.01 16.75 -3.31
N HIS A 58 -5.97 17.54 -2.81
CA HIS A 58 -6.61 18.62 -3.61
C HIS A 58 -6.74 19.92 -2.79
N PRO A 59 -5.62 20.58 -2.48
CA PRO A 59 -5.61 21.72 -1.57
C PRO A 59 -6.29 22.98 -2.14
N GLY A 60 -6.44 23.09 -3.46
CA GLY A 60 -7.10 24.20 -4.15
C GLY A 60 -8.61 24.04 -4.32
N SER A 61 -9.17 22.87 -3.99
CA SER A 61 -10.60 22.64 -4.17
C SER A 61 -11.43 23.45 -3.16
N ARG A 62 -12.44 24.12 -3.66
CA ARG A 62 -13.44 24.85 -2.84
C ARG A 62 -14.64 23.99 -2.49
N GLN A 63 -14.91 22.97 -3.29
CA GLN A 63 -16.03 22.04 -3.09
C GLN A 63 -15.67 20.87 -2.20
N TRP A 64 -14.40 20.46 -2.20
CA TRP A 64 -13.88 19.33 -1.45
C TRP A 64 -12.96 19.83 -0.33
N THR A 65 -13.57 20.23 0.80
CA THR A 65 -12.77 20.57 1.98
C THR A 65 -11.94 19.36 2.43
N PRO A 66 -10.82 19.56 3.14
CA PRO A 66 -9.99 18.47 3.65
C PRO A 66 -10.80 17.37 4.35
N GLU A 67 -11.75 17.76 5.22
CA GLU A 67 -12.57 16.79 5.97
C GLU A 67 -13.56 16.03 5.07
N ARG A 68 -14.07 16.67 4.02
CA ARG A 68 -14.95 16.01 3.04
C ARG A 68 -14.13 15.03 2.21
N LEU A 69 -12.93 15.43 1.80
CA LEU A 69 -12.04 14.59 1.01
C LEU A 69 -11.58 13.38 1.82
N ALA A 70 -11.16 13.57 3.08
CA ALA A 70 -10.79 12.48 3.97
C ALA A 70 -11.91 11.44 4.12
N ARG A 71 -13.17 11.89 4.34
CA ARG A 71 -14.31 10.98 4.41
C ARG A 71 -14.54 10.22 3.10
N GLN A 72 -14.39 10.90 1.97
CA GLN A 72 -14.54 10.29 0.64
C GLN A 72 -13.45 9.22 0.42
N ARG A 73 -12.20 9.56 0.64
CA ARG A 73 -11.06 8.65 0.45
C ARG A 73 -11.15 7.43 1.37
N ARG A 74 -11.60 7.61 2.61
CA ARG A 74 -11.87 6.48 3.50
C ARG A 74 -12.95 5.55 2.96
N ALA A 75 -14.05 6.10 2.42
CA ALA A 75 -15.11 5.29 1.82
C ALA A 75 -14.62 4.55 0.56
N GLU A 76 -13.80 5.20 -0.25
CA GLU A 76 -13.16 4.60 -1.43
C GLU A 76 -12.24 3.45 -1.04
N MET A 77 -11.42 3.61 -0.01
CA MET A 77 -10.54 2.56 0.49
C MET A 77 -11.32 1.35 1.01
N VAL A 78 -12.42 1.57 1.74
CA VAL A 78 -13.33 0.49 2.15
C VAL A 78 -13.90 -0.25 0.93
N ALA A 79 -14.28 0.46 -0.12
CA ALA A 79 -14.76 -0.16 -1.36
C ALA A 79 -13.63 -0.92 -2.08
N ALA A 80 -12.41 -0.38 -2.11
CA ALA A 80 -11.25 -1.04 -2.69
C ALA A 80 -10.93 -2.36 -1.97
N ILE A 81 -10.88 -2.35 -0.64
CA ILE A 81 -10.68 -3.56 0.17
C ILE A 81 -11.77 -4.60 -0.12
N SER A 82 -13.03 -4.16 -0.28
CA SER A 82 -14.13 -5.06 -0.63
C SER A 82 -13.96 -5.67 -2.03
N CYS A 83 -13.45 -4.93 -3.01
CA CYS A 83 -13.10 -5.46 -4.33
C CYS A 83 -12.01 -6.55 -4.26
N LEU A 84 -11.08 -6.43 -3.31
CA LEU A 84 -10.03 -7.42 -3.07
C LEU A 84 -10.50 -8.65 -2.30
N GLY A 85 -11.72 -8.62 -1.75
CA GLY A 85 -12.31 -9.75 -1.01
C GLY A 85 -12.28 -9.59 0.51
N GLY A 86 -11.79 -8.48 1.01
CA GLY A 86 -11.83 -8.11 2.42
C GLY A 86 -13.16 -7.46 2.82
N THR A 87 -13.23 -6.99 4.05
CA THR A 87 -14.38 -6.34 4.66
C THR A 87 -13.97 -5.01 5.32
N PRO A 88 -14.91 -4.15 5.71
CA PRO A 88 -14.56 -2.93 6.46
C PRO A 88 -13.83 -3.17 7.78
N ARG A 89 -13.91 -4.40 8.34
CA ARG A 89 -13.20 -4.79 9.57
C ARG A 89 -11.71 -5.04 9.33
N ASP A 90 -11.32 -5.23 8.07
CA ASP A 90 -9.94 -5.47 7.67
C ASP A 90 -9.18 -4.16 7.39
N LEU A 91 -9.75 -3.02 7.83
CA LEU A 91 -9.16 -1.69 7.75
C LEU A 91 -9.07 -1.04 9.13
N THR A 92 -7.87 -0.66 9.53
CA THR A 92 -7.62 0.33 10.57
C THR A 92 -7.27 1.67 9.92
N TRP A 93 -8.02 2.70 10.28
CA TRP A 93 -7.80 4.06 9.81
C TRP A 93 -7.17 4.89 10.93
N LEU A 94 -5.87 5.23 10.81
CA LEU A 94 -5.19 6.04 11.83
C LEU A 94 -5.55 7.52 11.71
N GLY A 95 -5.79 8.01 10.50
CA GLY A 95 -6.23 9.37 10.23
C GLY A 95 -5.20 10.43 10.66
N MET A 96 -3.91 10.12 10.53
CA MET A 96 -2.85 11.11 10.72
C MET A 96 -2.92 12.15 9.61
N ALA A 97 -2.37 13.32 9.85
CA ALA A 97 -2.39 14.41 8.85
C ALA A 97 -1.59 14.01 7.60
N ASP A 98 -2.24 14.09 6.45
CA ASP A 98 -1.66 13.82 5.13
C ASP A 98 -0.55 14.84 4.82
N SER A 99 0.53 14.35 4.19
CA SER A 99 1.74 15.11 3.87
C SER A 99 2.55 15.56 5.11
N LEU A 100 2.25 15.06 6.30
CA LEU A 100 2.89 15.46 7.56
C LEU A 100 3.40 14.28 8.39
N LEU A 101 3.45 13.05 7.87
CA LEU A 101 3.94 11.89 8.63
C LEU A 101 5.39 12.05 9.08
N TYR A 102 6.20 12.84 8.37
CA TYR A 102 7.59 13.10 8.72
C TYR A 102 7.75 13.81 10.08
N GLN A 103 6.71 14.49 10.58
CA GLN A 103 6.70 15.18 11.89
C GLN A 103 6.40 14.23 13.04
N ALA A 104 5.87 13.03 12.78
CA ALA A 104 5.50 12.10 13.83
C ALA A 104 6.74 11.42 14.45
N ASP A 105 6.68 11.18 15.75
CA ASP A 105 7.70 10.39 16.45
C ASP A 105 7.62 8.93 16.04
N ALA A 106 8.70 8.44 15.42
CA ALA A 106 8.74 7.09 14.87
C ALA A 106 8.62 6.02 15.97
N THR A 107 9.06 6.29 17.19
CA THR A 107 8.99 5.34 18.30
C THR A 107 7.55 5.19 18.80
N GLU A 108 6.84 6.31 18.93
CA GLU A 108 5.42 6.31 19.35
C GLU A 108 4.54 5.62 18.29
N VAL A 109 4.74 5.98 17.01
CA VAL A 109 3.99 5.34 15.92
C VAL A 109 4.29 3.84 15.84
N ALA A 110 5.57 3.44 15.96
CA ALA A 110 5.96 2.03 15.95
C ALA A 110 5.31 1.26 17.12
N ALA A 111 5.25 1.83 18.32
CA ALA A 111 4.58 1.19 19.46
C ALA A 111 3.07 0.98 19.21
N ARG A 112 2.41 1.96 18.59
CA ARG A 112 1.00 1.84 18.20
C ARG A 112 0.78 0.79 17.12
N LEU A 113 1.64 0.77 16.10
CA LEU A 113 1.59 -0.23 15.03
C LEU A 113 1.84 -1.64 15.55
N GLU A 114 2.80 -1.80 16.47
CA GLU A 114 3.08 -3.08 17.13
C GLU A 114 1.82 -3.69 17.73
N GLN A 115 1.10 -2.92 18.56
CA GLN A 115 -0.13 -3.40 19.20
C GLN A 115 -1.19 -3.80 18.16
N LEU A 116 -1.41 -2.96 17.15
CA LEU A 116 -2.39 -3.25 16.10
C LEU A 116 -2.05 -4.53 15.31
N ILE A 117 -0.78 -4.75 14.99
CA ILE A 117 -0.33 -5.90 14.24
C ILE A 117 -0.42 -7.18 15.09
N GLU A 118 -0.08 -7.10 16.38
CA GLU A 118 -0.25 -8.21 17.33
C GLU A 118 -1.71 -8.62 17.47
N ASP A 119 -2.63 -7.66 17.56
CA ASP A 119 -4.07 -7.90 17.65
C ASP A 119 -4.61 -8.66 16.42
N HIS A 120 -3.98 -8.49 15.25
CA HIS A 120 -4.30 -9.26 14.04
C HIS A 120 -3.61 -10.63 13.98
N GLY A 121 -2.68 -10.90 14.88
CA GLY A 121 -2.00 -12.20 14.99
C GLY A 121 -1.13 -12.53 13.78
N THR A 122 -0.40 -11.53 13.28
CA THR A 122 0.55 -11.69 12.17
C THR A 122 1.95 -11.18 12.55
N ARG A 123 2.94 -11.58 11.74
CA ARG A 123 4.32 -11.10 11.81
C ARG A 123 4.85 -10.68 10.43
N HIS A 124 4.00 -10.66 9.42
CA HIS A 124 4.36 -10.27 8.04
C HIS A 124 3.82 -8.88 7.77
N VAL A 125 4.71 -7.92 7.61
CA VAL A 125 4.39 -6.49 7.46
C VAL A 125 4.91 -6.00 6.11
N PHE A 126 4.02 -5.44 5.32
CA PHE A 126 4.32 -4.83 4.02
C PHE A 126 4.21 -3.32 4.15
N VAL A 127 5.21 -2.60 3.67
CA VAL A 127 5.36 -1.15 3.86
C VAL A 127 5.89 -0.53 2.57
N PRO A 128 5.62 0.74 2.27
CA PRO A 128 6.22 1.40 1.11
C PRO A 128 7.75 1.36 1.14
N ALA A 129 8.34 1.29 -0.03
CA ALA A 129 9.78 1.32 -0.19
C ALA A 129 10.36 2.65 0.33
N ALA A 130 11.48 2.58 1.03
CA ALA A 130 12.20 3.77 1.49
C ALA A 130 12.77 4.60 0.32
N GLU A 131 12.92 3.96 -0.83
CA GLU A 131 13.39 4.53 -2.10
C GLU A 131 12.31 5.38 -2.81
N ASP A 132 11.05 5.27 -2.39
CA ASP A 132 9.99 6.17 -2.89
C ASP A 132 10.30 7.61 -2.48
N HIS A 133 10.18 8.53 -3.44
CA HIS A 133 10.51 9.94 -3.19
C HIS A 133 9.43 10.72 -2.41
N HIS A 134 8.26 10.11 -2.15
CA HIS A 134 7.21 10.74 -1.36
C HIS A 134 7.57 10.73 0.13
N GLU A 135 7.54 11.90 0.77
CA GLU A 135 7.95 12.06 2.18
C GLU A 135 7.17 11.17 3.16
N ASP A 136 5.86 10.96 2.94
CA ASP A 136 5.05 10.08 3.78
C ASP A 136 5.40 8.60 3.58
N HIS A 137 5.83 8.17 2.37
CA HIS A 137 6.32 6.82 2.15
C HIS A 137 7.64 6.59 2.90
N GLN A 138 8.54 7.55 2.82
CA GLN A 138 9.80 7.50 3.57
C GLN A 138 9.55 7.51 5.09
N ALA A 139 8.55 8.28 5.56
CA ALA A 139 8.16 8.27 6.96
C ALA A 139 7.58 6.91 7.39
N ALA A 140 6.72 6.29 6.58
CA ALA A 140 6.18 4.96 6.84
C ALA A 140 7.30 3.89 6.88
N ALA A 141 8.26 3.95 5.96
CA ALA A 141 9.44 3.08 5.98
C ALA A 141 10.27 3.29 7.27
N ARG A 142 10.42 4.54 7.73
CA ARG A 142 11.09 4.87 9.00
C ARG A 142 10.33 4.30 10.21
N PHE A 143 8.99 4.36 10.22
CA PHE A 143 8.16 3.75 11.27
C PHE A 143 8.34 2.23 11.30
N ALA A 144 8.35 1.60 10.12
CA ALA A 144 8.61 0.16 10.01
C ALA A 144 10.03 -0.21 10.46
N GLY A 145 11.04 0.62 10.21
CA GLY A 145 12.40 0.43 10.72
C GLY A 145 12.46 0.47 12.25
N ALA A 146 11.75 1.42 12.88
CA ALA A 146 11.63 1.48 14.33
C ALA A 146 10.88 0.26 14.89
N LEU A 147 9.80 -0.16 14.23
CA LEU A 147 9.04 -1.36 14.59
C LEU A 147 9.88 -2.63 14.45
N ARG A 148 10.68 -2.77 13.39
CA ARG A 148 11.60 -3.91 13.20
C ARG A 148 12.65 -4.00 14.32
N SER A 149 13.13 -2.86 14.80
CA SER A 149 14.06 -2.83 15.94
C SER A 149 13.41 -3.36 17.23
N ARG A 150 12.09 -3.24 17.37
CA ARG A 150 11.32 -3.76 18.50
C ARG A 150 10.93 -5.23 18.32
N ARG A 151 10.72 -5.65 17.07
CA ARG A 151 10.26 -6.99 16.67
C ARG A 151 11.15 -7.59 15.58
N PRO A 152 12.41 -7.92 15.90
CA PRO A 152 13.37 -8.44 14.92
C PRO A 152 12.97 -9.81 14.35
N GLU A 153 12.09 -10.53 15.03
CA GLU A 153 11.54 -11.82 14.58
C GLU A 153 10.42 -11.70 13.55
N TRP A 154 9.90 -10.48 13.32
CA TRP A 154 8.90 -10.24 12.28
C TRP A 154 9.55 -10.09 10.91
N SER A 155 8.80 -10.37 9.86
CA SER A 155 9.23 -10.20 8.48
C SER A 155 8.68 -8.89 7.92
N PHE A 156 9.58 -8.02 7.45
CA PHE A 156 9.24 -6.75 6.84
C PHE A 156 9.59 -6.76 5.37
N TYR A 157 8.64 -6.36 4.52
CA TYR A 157 8.78 -6.29 3.07
C TYR A 157 8.43 -4.90 2.56
N SER A 158 9.29 -4.39 1.70
CA SER A 158 9.05 -3.13 0.98
C SER A 158 8.26 -3.39 -0.29
N TYR A 159 7.32 -2.50 -0.61
CA TYR A 159 6.66 -2.43 -1.90
C TYR A 159 6.85 -1.03 -2.52
N PRO A 160 7.27 -0.94 -3.81
CA PRO A 160 7.51 0.33 -4.47
C PRO A 160 6.23 0.86 -5.13
N VAL A 161 6.01 2.16 -5.07
CA VAL A 161 4.95 2.87 -5.79
C VAL A 161 5.58 3.92 -6.72
N TRP A 162 6.09 5.00 -6.18
CA TRP A 162 6.58 6.12 -6.97
C TRP A 162 7.89 5.84 -7.68
N CYS A 163 8.88 5.30 -6.98
CA CYS A 163 10.16 4.94 -7.61
C CYS A 163 9.97 3.91 -8.75
N ARG A 164 8.98 3.02 -8.62
CA ARG A 164 8.61 2.10 -9.71
C ARG A 164 7.99 2.81 -10.91
N TRP A 165 7.31 3.93 -10.69
CA TRP A 165 6.62 4.66 -11.75
C TRP A 165 7.57 5.53 -12.57
N ASP A 166 8.34 6.37 -11.92
CA ASP A 166 9.05 7.48 -12.55
C ASP A 166 10.56 7.53 -12.31
N ASP A 167 11.12 6.61 -11.50
CA ASP A 167 12.58 6.52 -11.35
C ASP A 167 13.19 5.67 -12.48
N PRO A 168 14.01 6.27 -13.39
CA PRO A 168 14.68 5.52 -14.44
C PRO A 168 15.73 4.52 -13.91
N GLU A 169 16.22 4.70 -12.69
CA GLU A 169 17.18 3.83 -12.01
C GLU A 169 16.49 2.68 -11.26
N PHE A 170 15.16 2.61 -11.26
CA PHE A 170 14.39 1.59 -10.53
C PHE A 170 14.84 0.15 -10.81
N PRO A 171 15.17 -0.26 -12.07
CA PRO A 171 15.66 -1.62 -12.31
C PRO A 171 16.95 -1.96 -11.55
N GLN A 172 17.86 -0.99 -11.42
CA GLN A 172 19.10 -1.12 -10.67
C GLN A 172 18.86 -1.19 -9.17
N THR A 173 17.97 -0.31 -8.66
CA THR A 173 17.52 -0.32 -7.26
C THR A 173 16.95 -1.67 -6.88
N VAL A 174 16.00 -2.19 -7.66
CA VAL A 174 15.38 -3.50 -7.42
C VAL A 174 16.40 -4.63 -7.45
N ALA A 175 17.34 -4.61 -8.40
CA ALA A 175 18.36 -5.67 -8.53
C ALA A 175 19.24 -5.80 -7.28
N CYS A 176 19.44 -4.72 -6.51
CA CYS A 176 20.22 -4.73 -5.27
C CYS A 176 19.51 -5.45 -4.12
N HIS A 177 18.20 -5.65 -4.18
CA HIS A 177 17.38 -6.13 -3.07
C HIS A 177 16.97 -7.61 -3.16
N ALA A 178 17.33 -8.34 -4.22
CA ALA A 178 16.84 -9.72 -4.46
C ALA A 178 15.30 -9.82 -4.36
N PRO A 179 14.55 -9.17 -5.26
CA PRO A 179 13.12 -8.99 -5.14
C PRO A 179 12.34 -10.29 -5.32
N VAL A 180 11.15 -10.34 -4.69
CA VAL A 180 10.10 -11.32 -4.97
C VAL A 180 9.11 -10.67 -5.94
N SER A 181 8.87 -11.33 -7.07
CA SER A 181 7.89 -10.92 -8.08
C SER A 181 6.62 -11.76 -7.93
N VAL A 182 5.50 -11.08 -7.74
CA VAL A 182 4.19 -11.71 -7.49
C VAL A 182 3.24 -11.37 -8.65
N PRO A 183 3.04 -12.30 -9.60
CA PRO A 183 2.16 -12.04 -10.74
C PRO A 183 0.70 -11.89 -10.28
N PRO A 184 -0.04 -10.89 -10.78
CA PRO A 184 -1.44 -10.73 -10.43
C PRO A 184 -2.30 -11.87 -10.97
N GLY A 185 -1.93 -12.49 -12.08
CA GLY A 185 -2.62 -13.65 -12.64
C GLY A 185 -4.12 -13.42 -12.82
N GLY A 186 -4.94 -14.36 -12.34
CA GLY A 186 -6.41 -14.26 -12.35
C GLY A 186 -7.02 -13.20 -11.43
N LEU A 187 -6.19 -12.47 -10.65
CA LEU A 187 -6.62 -11.43 -9.72
C LEU A 187 -6.60 -10.03 -10.32
N ARG A 188 -6.16 -9.88 -11.58
CA ARG A 188 -6.07 -8.59 -12.28
C ARG A 188 -7.35 -7.77 -12.23
N ASP A 189 -8.49 -8.42 -12.44
CA ASP A 189 -9.78 -7.71 -12.46
C ASP A 189 -10.17 -7.21 -11.07
N ARG A 190 -9.87 -7.97 -10.01
CA ARG A 190 -10.06 -7.52 -8.64
C ARG A 190 -9.16 -6.34 -8.31
N LYS A 191 -7.87 -6.44 -8.66
CA LYS A 191 -6.90 -5.35 -8.47
C LYS A 191 -7.31 -4.11 -9.25
N ARG A 192 -7.70 -4.25 -10.50
CA ARG A 192 -8.22 -3.14 -11.32
C ARG A 192 -9.42 -2.48 -10.65
N ALA A 193 -10.40 -3.27 -10.22
CA ALA A 193 -11.58 -2.74 -9.54
C ALA A 193 -11.23 -1.99 -8.25
N ALA A 194 -10.27 -2.48 -7.47
CA ALA A 194 -9.79 -1.83 -6.26
C ALA A 194 -9.13 -0.48 -6.56
N ILE A 195 -8.20 -0.44 -7.52
CA ILE A 195 -7.54 0.82 -7.94
C ILE A 195 -8.59 1.84 -8.43
N HIS A 196 -9.55 1.41 -9.25
CA HIS A 196 -10.62 2.28 -9.75
C HIS A 196 -11.64 2.70 -8.70
N ALA A 197 -11.68 2.06 -7.53
CA ALA A 197 -12.52 2.49 -6.41
C ALA A 197 -12.04 3.83 -5.80
N HIS A 198 -10.76 4.19 -5.96
CA HIS A 198 -10.16 5.46 -5.53
C HIS A 198 -10.48 6.61 -6.49
N ARG A 199 -11.76 6.87 -6.69
CA ARG A 199 -12.28 7.79 -7.70
C ARG A 199 -11.83 9.23 -7.52
N SER A 200 -11.57 9.66 -6.29
CA SER A 200 -11.05 10.99 -5.99
C SER A 200 -9.66 11.22 -6.59
N GLN A 201 -8.90 10.13 -6.79
CA GLN A 201 -7.53 10.17 -7.31
C GLN A 201 -7.44 9.93 -8.83
N THR A 202 -8.58 9.68 -9.47
CA THR A 202 -8.64 9.40 -10.91
C THR A 202 -9.20 10.58 -11.74
N GLY A 203 -9.37 11.76 -11.12
CA GLY A 203 -9.89 12.96 -11.79
C GLY A 203 -11.39 12.94 -12.09
N HIS A 204 -12.13 11.96 -11.57
CA HIS A 204 -13.56 11.81 -11.91
C HIS A 204 -14.52 12.56 -11.00
N ILE A 205 -14.12 12.89 -9.78
CA ILE A 205 -15.06 13.51 -8.81
C ILE A 205 -14.59 14.84 -8.23
N VAL A 206 -13.28 15.08 -8.16
CA VAL A 206 -12.75 16.40 -7.80
C VAL A 206 -12.37 17.11 -9.09
N THR A 207 -13.17 18.10 -9.50
CA THR A 207 -13.03 18.72 -10.82
C THR A 207 -12.80 20.24 -10.74
N ASP A 208 -12.80 20.79 -9.53
CA ASP A 208 -12.64 22.21 -9.28
C ASP A 208 -11.24 22.61 -8.79
N ASP A 209 -10.30 21.67 -8.78
CA ASP A 209 -8.88 21.90 -8.49
C ASP A 209 -8.00 21.33 -9.61
N PRO A 210 -7.68 22.14 -10.65
CA PRO A 210 -6.83 21.69 -11.75
C PRO A 210 -5.38 21.38 -11.33
N SER A 211 -4.95 21.87 -10.16
CA SER A 211 -3.63 21.61 -9.59
C SER A 211 -3.63 20.45 -8.57
N GLY A 212 -4.81 19.93 -8.26
CA GLY A 212 -4.99 18.81 -7.38
C GLY A 212 -4.38 17.52 -7.96
N PHE A 213 -4.07 16.61 -7.08
CA PHE A 213 -3.44 15.35 -7.46
C PHE A 213 -4.41 14.45 -8.25
N THR A 214 -3.91 13.92 -9.35
CA THR A 214 -4.56 12.81 -10.08
C THR A 214 -3.48 11.82 -10.52
N LEU A 215 -3.82 10.53 -10.49
CA LEU A 215 -2.94 9.49 -10.97
C LEU A 215 -2.57 9.73 -12.45
N PRO A 216 -1.28 9.69 -12.81
CA PRO A 216 -0.86 9.98 -14.18
C PRO A 216 -1.46 9.02 -15.22
N PRO A 217 -1.60 9.43 -16.48
CA PRO A 217 -2.02 8.54 -17.55
C PRO A 217 -1.11 7.31 -17.64
N GLY A 218 -1.71 6.11 -17.70
CA GLY A 218 -0.99 4.85 -17.76
C GLY A 218 -0.52 4.30 -16.40
N PHE A 219 -0.52 5.12 -15.33
CA PHE A 219 -0.10 4.71 -14.00
C PHE A 219 -0.88 3.49 -13.51
N MET A 220 -2.20 3.59 -13.48
CA MET A 220 -3.07 2.49 -13.02
C MET A 220 -2.86 1.22 -13.83
N GLU A 221 -2.77 1.31 -15.15
CA GLU A 221 -2.61 0.14 -16.03
C GLU A 221 -1.27 -0.57 -15.79
N LYS A 222 -0.18 0.17 -15.53
CA LYS A 222 1.11 -0.40 -15.14
C LYS A 222 0.96 -1.27 -13.89
N PHE A 223 0.33 -0.75 -12.83
CA PHE A 223 0.14 -1.48 -11.57
C PHE A 223 -0.84 -2.65 -11.67
N VAL A 224 -1.78 -2.61 -12.62
CA VAL A 224 -2.72 -3.71 -12.88
C VAL A 224 -2.07 -4.85 -13.65
N THR A 225 -1.22 -4.54 -14.63
CA THR A 225 -0.75 -5.53 -15.62
C THR A 225 0.59 -6.16 -15.24
N GLU A 226 1.46 -5.41 -14.61
CA GLU A 226 2.77 -5.89 -14.20
C GLU A 226 2.72 -6.62 -12.85
N ASP A 227 3.73 -7.46 -12.61
CA ASP A 227 3.88 -8.17 -11.34
C ASP A 227 4.07 -7.19 -10.18
N GLU A 228 3.52 -7.52 -9.02
CA GLU A 228 3.84 -6.81 -7.78
C GLU A 228 5.27 -7.18 -7.35
N ILE A 229 6.03 -6.20 -6.92
CA ILE A 229 7.44 -6.38 -6.56
C ILE A 229 7.60 -6.08 -5.08
N PHE A 230 8.29 -6.99 -4.39
CA PHE A 230 8.57 -6.86 -2.97
C PHE A 230 10.03 -7.23 -2.70
N TRP A 231 10.60 -6.65 -1.66
CA TRP A 231 11.89 -7.08 -1.13
C TRP A 231 11.93 -6.97 0.39
N ARG A 232 12.77 -7.76 1.02
CA ARG A 232 12.98 -7.63 2.46
C ARG A 232 13.60 -6.27 2.77
N MET A 233 13.05 -5.61 3.78
CA MET A 233 13.68 -4.40 4.31
C MET A 233 15.10 -4.73 4.80
N PRO A 234 16.10 -3.88 4.47
CA PRO A 234 17.49 -4.06 4.86
C PRO A 234 17.71 -3.94 6.36
#